data_8c892255731fa768b529dcd64de29dcb
#
_entry.id   8c892255731fa768b529dcd64de29dcb
#
_cell.length_a   1.000
_cell.length_b   1.000
_cell.length_c   1.000
_cell.angle_alpha   90.00
_cell.angle_beta   90.00
_cell.angle_gamma   90.00
#
_symmetry.space_group_name_H-M   'P 1'
#
loop_
_entity.id
_entity.type
_entity.pdbx_description
1 polymer ?
#
loop_
_entity_poly.entity_id
_entity_poly.type
_entity_poly.pdbx_seq_one_letter_code
_entity_poly.pdbx_strand_id
1 'polypeptide(L)'
;MLKKPTKTPYANFKLYYAAIRTRYVEDYMAECNYYRLLSYVNERSEIEKQCKNGRQRLFVDSGAFSAATRGIQISVDDYIDWLNKWSTGMEKFCSWDVIPVGDINPKDSAKQSWENYLYMYERVNEPEKLVYVYHNGEPIEYLHKAIEFGCKKIALGGIAKATTPVRKAFFESVKETLEAHPEIDVHAFGMTSIDLLKEYTFINSGDSTTWLWALKFSEAQFDTIPKVYFSDANTTKKNHVNNITDEQFFGIEDELREFGFEVEDLYGNGDGNRNREVYQVVYWQKKFFAVNGGYYIDENGDVVE
;
A
#
# COMPACT_ATOMS: atom_id res chain seq x y z
N MET A 1 -20.54 -18.75 -4.42
CA MET A 1 -20.14 -19.10 -3.03
C MET A 1 -18.87 -18.35 -2.67
N LEU A 2 -18.73 -17.89 -1.43
CA LEU A 2 -17.49 -17.27 -0.95
C LEU A 2 -16.37 -18.30 -0.89
N LYS A 3 -15.20 -17.98 -1.46
CA LYS A 3 -14.03 -18.87 -1.48
C LYS A 3 -12.84 -18.26 -0.76
N LYS A 4 -12.07 -19.10 -0.11
CA LYS A 4 -10.71 -18.77 0.37
C LYS A 4 -9.70 -19.47 -0.53
N PRO A 5 -8.54 -18.86 -0.76
CA PRO A 5 -7.44 -19.51 -1.49
C PRO A 5 -6.99 -20.79 -0.81
N THR A 6 -6.64 -21.82 -1.61
CA THR A 6 -6.08 -23.09 -1.12
C THR A 6 -4.63 -22.94 -0.64
N LYS A 7 -3.94 -21.91 -1.12
CA LYS A 7 -2.63 -21.48 -0.62
C LYS A 7 -2.54 -19.96 -0.60
N THR A 8 -1.84 -19.43 0.39
CA THR A 8 -1.71 -17.99 0.63
C THR A 8 -0.28 -17.55 0.33
N PRO A 9 -0.05 -16.66 -0.67
CA PRO A 9 1.28 -16.15 -0.98
C PRO A 9 1.72 -15.06 -0.01
N TYR A 10 3.01 -15.04 0.33
CA TYR A 10 3.67 -14.00 1.12
C TYR A 10 4.93 -13.52 0.41
N ALA A 11 4.88 -12.31 -0.15
CA ALA A 11 6.07 -11.65 -0.69
C ALA A 11 7.02 -11.23 0.43
N ASN A 12 8.32 -11.33 0.18
CA ASN A 12 9.33 -10.79 1.09
C ASN A 12 9.35 -9.25 1.06
N PHE A 13 8.89 -8.64 -0.04
CA PHE A 13 8.65 -7.20 -0.10
C PHE A 13 7.39 -6.83 0.68
N LYS A 14 7.47 -5.80 1.53
CA LYS A 14 6.33 -5.34 2.34
C LYS A 14 5.35 -4.54 1.48
N LEU A 15 4.39 -5.22 0.85
CA LEU A 15 3.29 -4.59 0.12
C LEU A 15 2.17 -4.21 1.08
N TYR A 16 1.92 -2.91 1.24
CA TYR A 16 0.79 -2.41 2.02
C TYR A 16 -0.45 -2.24 1.15
N TYR A 17 -1.54 -2.89 1.52
CA TYR A 17 -2.85 -2.71 0.88
C TYR A 17 -3.51 -1.44 1.43
N ALA A 18 -3.61 -0.40 0.59
CA ALA A 18 -4.19 0.88 0.99
C ALA A 18 -5.71 0.90 0.82
N ALA A 19 -6.39 1.72 1.64
CA ALA A 19 -7.85 1.93 1.73
C ALA A 19 -8.65 0.70 2.20
N ILE A 20 -9.97 0.88 2.43
CA ILE A 20 -10.88 -0.12 3.01
C ILE A 20 -11.83 -0.66 1.95
N ARG A 21 -12.25 -1.92 2.11
CA ARG A 21 -13.21 -2.59 1.24
C ARG A 21 -14.26 -3.42 2.00
N THR A 22 -14.74 -4.48 1.34
CA THR A 22 -15.74 -5.35 1.95
C THR A 22 -15.21 -6.00 3.20
N ARG A 23 -16.10 -6.22 4.17
CA ARG A 23 -15.76 -6.91 5.41
C ARG A 23 -15.07 -8.25 5.16
N TYR A 24 -15.48 -8.94 4.12
CA TYR A 24 -14.95 -10.26 3.77
C TYR A 24 -13.45 -10.22 3.45
N VAL A 25 -13.01 -9.27 2.59
CA VAL A 25 -11.58 -9.16 2.24
C VAL A 25 -10.76 -8.57 3.39
N GLU A 26 -11.36 -7.68 4.20
CA GLU A 26 -10.67 -7.16 5.40
C GLU A 26 -10.41 -8.27 6.43
N ASP A 27 -11.40 -9.14 6.66
CA ASP A 27 -11.27 -10.29 7.56
C ASP A 27 -10.22 -11.28 7.00
N TYR A 28 -10.24 -11.58 5.68
CA TYR A 28 -9.22 -12.40 5.02
C TYR A 28 -7.80 -11.82 5.17
N MET A 29 -7.61 -10.54 4.88
CA MET A 29 -6.30 -9.89 5.05
C MET A 29 -5.85 -9.85 6.51
N ALA A 30 -6.78 -9.81 7.47
CA ALA A 30 -6.47 -9.88 8.90
C ALA A 30 -6.04 -11.30 9.30
N GLU A 31 -6.72 -12.33 8.85
CA GLU A 31 -6.35 -13.75 9.06
C GLU A 31 -4.95 -14.04 8.51
N CYS A 32 -4.64 -13.55 7.30
CA CYS A 32 -3.32 -13.68 6.68
C CYS A 32 -2.26 -12.74 7.27
N ASN A 33 -2.65 -11.81 8.16
CA ASN A 33 -1.77 -10.78 8.71
C ASN A 33 -1.02 -9.99 7.62
N TYR A 34 -1.67 -9.67 6.50
CA TYR A 34 -1.11 -8.82 5.44
C TYR A 34 -0.95 -7.37 5.89
N TYR A 35 0.03 -6.67 5.32
CA TYR A 35 0.28 -5.27 5.63
C TYR A 35 -0.84 -4.36 5.13
N ARG A 36 -1.27 -3.42 5.97
CA ARG A 36 -2.32 -2.44 5.68
C ARG A 36 -1.78 -1.03 5.82
N LEU A 37 -2.18 -0.15 4.88
CA LEU A 37 -1.97 1.28 4.99
C LEU A 37 -3.33 1.98 5.05
N LEU A 38 -3.60 2.71 6.12
CA LEU A 38 -4.85 3.43 6.34
C LEU A 38 -4.57 4.89 6.72
N SER A 39 -5.41 5.80 6.24
CA SER A 39 -5.25 7.23 6.46
C SER A 39 -6.03 7.69 7.69
N TYR A 40 -5.36 8.39 8.60
CA TYR A 40 -5.99 9.00 9.77
C TYR A 40 -7.19 9.89 9.39
N VAL A 41 -7.03 10.73 8.38
CA VAL A 41 -8.10 11.66 7.95
C VAL A 41 -9.31 10.93 7.37
N ASN A 42 -9.11 9.81 6.68
CA ASN A 42 -10.18 9.14 5.93
C ASN A 42 -10.77 7.93 6.66
N GLU A 43 -9.96 7.22 7.48
CA GLU A 43 -10.28 5.85 7.91
C GLU A 43 -10.07 5.62 9.42
N ARG A 44 -10.11 6.72 10.20
CA ARG A 44 -9.83 6.73 11.64
C ARG A 44 -10.57 5.64 12.43
N SER A 45 -11.87 5.48 12.19
CA SER A 45 -12.67 4.49 12.91
C SER A 45 -12.28 3.04 12.62
N GLU A 46 -11.85 2.76 11.39
CA GLU A 46 -11.36 1.40 11.04
C GLU A 46 -9.97 1.15 11.63
N ILE A 47 -9.08 2.16 11.65
CA ILE A 47 -7.78 2.06 12.32
C ILE A 47 -7.98 1.71 13.79
N GLU A 48 -8.85 2.44 14.50
CA GLU A 48 -9.17 2.20 15.92
C GLU A 48 -9.69 0.77 16.16
N LYS A 49 -10.54 0.27 15.26
CA LYS A 49 -11.06 -1.10 15.33
C LYS A 49 -9.96 -2.14 15.10
N GLN A 50 -9.08 -1.92 14.11
CA GLN A 50 -7.97 -2.83 13.83
C GLN A 50 -6.97 -2.88 14.99
N CYS A 51 -6.66 -1.73 15.60
CA CYS A 51 -5.82 -1.67 16.80
C CYS A 51 -6.44 -2.45 17.97
N LYS A 52 -7.74 -2.29 18.23
CA LYS A 52 -8.47 -3.07 19.26
C LYS A 52 -8.45 -4.58 19.01
N ASN A 53 -8.45 -4.98 17.75
CA ASN A 53 -8.42 -6.39 17.35
C ASN A 53 -7.00 -6.99 17.32
N GLY A 54 -5.98 -6.24 17.76
CA GLY A 54 -4.60 -6.71 17.88
C GLY A 54 -3.85 -6.86 16.54
N ARG A 55 -4.28 -6.15 15.49
CA ARG A 55 -3.55 -6.16 14.22
C ARG A 55 -2.20 -5.49 14.38
N GLN A 56 -1.14 -6.13 13.89
CA GLN A 56 0.25 -5.67 14.11
C GLN A 56 0.90 -5.02 12.88
N ARG A 57 0.40 -5.31 11.66
CA ARG A 57 0.99 -4.83 10.40
C ARG A 57 0.19 -3.65 9.82
N LEU A 58 -0.01 -2.63 10.65
CA LEU A 58 -0.77 -1.44 10.31
C LEU A 58 0.17 -0.23 10.22
N PHE A 59 0.28 0.33 9.03
CA PHE A 59 0.92 1.62 8.78
C PHE A 59 -0.18 2.70 8.68
N VAL A 60 -0.05 3.74 9.48
CA VAL A 60 -0.99 4.86 9.48
C VAL A 60 -0.38 6.06 8.77
N ASP A 61 -0.98 6.44 7.63
CA ASP A 61 -0.71 7.69 6.94
C ASP A 61 -1.42 8.85 7.64
N SER A 62 -0.78 10.01 7.74
CA SER A 62 -1.35 11.23 8.32
C SER A 62 -2.65 11.66 7.63
N GLY A 63 -2.73 11.45 6.31
CA GLY A 63 -3.79 11.94 5.45
C GLY A 63 -3.64 13.41 5.06
N ALA A 64 -2.44 13.99 5.22
CA ALA A 64 -2.15 15.39 4.91
C ALA A 64 -2.55 15.78 3.49
N PHE A 65 -2.33 14.91 2.49
CA PHE A 65 -2.77 15.16 1.12
C PHE A 65 -4.30 15.30 1.02
N SER A 66 -5.05 14.42 1.68
CA SER A 66 -6.52 14.50 1.71
C SER A 66 -7.01 15.73 2.46
N ALA A 67 -6.35 16.10 3.56
CA ALA A 67 -6.68 17.30 4.33
C ALA A 67 -6.43 18.55 3.48
N ALA A 68 -5.25 18.69 2.88
CA ALA A 68 -4.89 19.84 2.04
C ALA A 68 -5.83 20.01 0.83
N THR A 69 -6.15 18.92 0.11
CA THR A 69 -7.01 18.99 -1.08
C THR A 69 -8.49 19.23 -0.78
N ARG A 70 -8.96 18.91 0.43
CA ARG A 70 -10.36 19.12 0.87
C ARG A 70 -10.54 20.32 1.78
N GLY A 71 -9.47 21.04 2.12
CA GLY A 71 -9.52 22.15 3.06
C GLY A 71 -9.86 21.73 4.49
N ILE A 72 -9.54 20.50 4.89
CA ILE A 72 -9.76 20.00 6.25
C ILE A 72 -8.59 20.46 7.11
N GLN A 73 -8.89 21.18 8.18
CA GLN A 73 -7.90 21.55 9.18
C GLN A 73 -7.83 20.48 10.27
N ILE A 74 -6.63 19.99 10.54
CA ILE A 74 -6.34 19.05 11.61
C ILE A 74 -5.31 19.69 12.53
N SER A 75 -5.57 19.64 13.83
CA SER A 75 -4.58 20.00 14.84
C SER A 75 -3.54 18.89 14.95
N VAL A 76 -2.26 19.26 14.92
CA VAL A 76 -1.16 18.30 15.12
C VAL A 76 -1.26 17.69 16.55
N ASP A 77 -1.68 18.48 17.53
CA ASP A 77 -1.88 18.00 18.90
C ASP A 77 -3.01 16.97 18.99
N ASP A 78 -4.15 17.17 18.30
CA ASP A 78 -5.23 16.18 18.25
C ASP A 78 -4.75 14.87 17.61
N TYR A 79 -3.88 14.96 16.60
CA TYR A 79 -3.28 13.78 15.97
C TYR A 79 -2.32 13.07 16.91
N ILE A 80 -1.47 13.80 17.65
CA ILE A 80 -0.56 13.24 18.68
C ILE A 80 -1.35 12.54 19.78
N ASP A 81 -2.40 13.18 20.32
CA ASP A 81 -3.24 12.61 21.37
C ASP A 81 -3.91 11.31 20.91
N TRP A 82 -4.37 11.28 19.65
CA TRP A 82 -4.94 10.09 19.07
C TRP A 82 -3.90 8.98 18.84
N LEU A 83 -2.71 9.32 18.35
CA LEU A 83 -1.59 8.37 18.19
C LEU A 83 -1.21 7.78 19.56
N ASN A 84 -1.06 8.61 20.59
CA ASN A 84 -0.72 8.17 21.94
C ASN A 84 -1.72 7.18 22.54
N LYS A 85 -2.97 7.24 22.08
CA LYS A 85 -4.00 6.28 22.48
C LYS A 85 -3.96 4.97 21.73
N TRP A 86 -3.51 4.98 20.46
CA TRP A 86 -3.69 3.84 19.55
C TRP A 86 -2.41 3.24 18.97
N SER A 87 -1.25 3.91 19.12
CA SER A 87 0.01 3.52 18.46
C SER A 87 0.51 2.13 18.81
N THR A 88 0.18 1.59 19.99
CA THR A 88 0.57 0.21 20.36
C THR A 88 0.03 -0.85 19.39
N GLY A 89 -1.09 -0.59 18.70
CA GLY A 89 -1.66 -1.45 17.67
C GLY A 89 -1.14 -1.16 16.25
N MET A 90 -0.17 -0.26 16.10
CA MET A 90 0.40 0.14 14.80
C MET A 90 1.84 -0.36 14.66
N GLU A 91 2.23 -0.73 13.43
CA GLU A 91 3.64 -1.00 13.08
C GLU A 91 4.42 0.31 12.97
N LYS A 92 3.84 1.30 12.29
CA LYS A 92 4.41 2.62 12.10
C LYS A 92 3.33 3.65 11.73
N PHE A 93 3.62 4.93 11.90
CA PHE A 93 2.74 6.03 11.54
C PHE A 93 3.52 7.25 11.06
N CYS A 94 2.97 7.97 10.08
CA CYS A 94 3.60 9.18 9.54
C CYS A 94 3.53 10.34 10.52
N SER A 95 4.57 11.17 10.51
CA SER A 95 4.46 12.54 11.03
C SER A 95 3.43 13.33 10.22
N TRP A 96 2.95 14.44 10.80
CA TRP A 96 2.08 15.36 10.06
C TRP A 96 2.93 16.13 9.05
N ASP A 97 2.92 15.65 7.82
CA ASP A 97 3.64 16.26 6.71
C ASP A 97 2.82 17.41 6.08
N VAL A 98 3.50 18.36 5.44
CA VAL A 98 2.89 19.46 4.71
C VAL A 98 3.10 19.24 3.23
N ILE A 99 1.99 19.23 2.48
CA ILE A 99 2.04 18.97 1.04
C ILE A 99 2.28 20.29 0.28
N PRO A 100 3.21 20.33 -0.68
CA PRO A 100 3.46 21.52 -1.49
C PRO A 100 2.36 21.71 -2.55
N VAL A 101 1.18 22.24 -2.10
CA VAL A 101 0.02 22.55 -2.95
C VAL A 101 -0.37 24.02 -2.82
N GLY A 102 -0.96 24.59 -3.85
CA GLY A 102 -1.33 26.01 -3.89
C GLY A 102 -0.11 26.90 -3.80
N ASP A 103 -0.10 27.84 -2.86
CA ASP A 103 0.97 28.81 -2.67
C ASP A 103 2.16 28.30 -1.83
N ILE A 104 2.07 27.04 -1.33
CA ILE A 104 3.13 26.44 -0.53
C ILE A 104 4.20 25.89 -1.47
N ASN A 105 5.40 26.47 -1.43
CA ASN A 105 6.51 25.95 -2.20
C ASN A 105 7.20 24.77 -1.50
N PRO A 106 7.95 23.91 -2.24
CA PRO A 106 8.56 22.72 -1.67
C PRO A 106 9.54 22.97 -0.50
N LYS A 107 10.21 24.13 -0.47
CA LYS A 107 11.14 24.47 0.60
C LYS A 107 10.41 24.78 1.91
N ASP A 108 9.31 25.54 1.84
CA ASP A 108 8.52 25.88 3.02
C ASP A 108 7.75 24.64 3.53
N SER A 109 7.25 23.80 2.60
CA SER A 109 6.65 22.51 2.88
C SER A 109 7.62 21.60 3.65
N ALA A 110 8.83 21.42 3.13
CA ALA A 110 9.88 20.61 3.77
C ALA A 110 10.23 21.12 5.17
N LYS A 111 10.36 22.46 5.30
CA LYS A 111 10.65 23.09 6.60
C LYS A 111 9.55 22.78 7.62
N GLN A 112 8.29 22.99 7.27
CA GLN A 112 7.15 22.75 8.15
C GLN A 112 7.00 21.25 8.48
N SER A 113 7.18 20.35 7.48
CA SER A 113 7.16 18.91 7.71
C SER A 113 8.24 18.46 8.69
N TRP A 114 9.44 19.06 8.58
CA TRP A 114 10.55 18.78 9.50
C TRP A 114 10.25 19.30 10.92
N GLU A 115 9.74 20.52 11.05
CA GLU A 115 9.35 21.10 12.34
C GLU A 115 8.24 20.26 13.01
N ASN A 116 7.24 19.82 12.24
CA ASN A 116 6.19 18.93 12.74
C ASN A 116 6.74 17.57 13.16
N TYR A 117 7.68 16.99 12.39
CA TYR A 117 8.32 15.73 12.77
C TYR A 117 9.01 15.83 14.13
N LEU A 118 9.85 16.86 14.34
CA LEU A 118 10.54 17.08 15.61
C LEU A 118 9.54 17.32 16.77
N TYR A 119 8.52 18.13 16.51
CA TYR A 119 7.47 18.41 17.51
C TYR A 119 6.72 17.14 17.94
N MET A 120 6.39 16.27 16.98
CA MET A 120 5.73 14.99 17.22
C MET A 120 6.66 13.99 17.90
N TYR A 121 7.94 13.91 17.47
CA TYR A 121 8.92 12.99 18.02
C TYR A 121 9.09 13.14 19.55
N GLU A 122 9.03 14.36 20.04
CA GLU A 122 9.12 14.67 21.49
C GLU A 122 7.83 14.33 22.26
N ARG A 123 6.69 14.12 21.60
CA ARG A 123 5.37 14.04 22.23
C ARG A 123 4.61 12.74 22.04
N VAL A 124 4.98 11.95 21.04
CA VAL A 124 4.38 10.63 20.85
C VAL A 124 5.02 9.62 21.81
N ASN A 125 4.22 8.67 22.29
CA ASN A 125 4.69 7.65 23.25
C ASN A 125 5.67 6.64 22.64
N GLU A 126 5.62 6.44 21.30
CA GLU A 126 6.42 5.46 20.56
C GLU A 126 7.13 6.14 19.37
N PRO A 127 8.10 7.05 19.64
CA PRO A 127 8.78 7.82 18.60
C PRO A 127 9.58 6.95 17.61
N GLU A 128 9.96 5.73 17.98
CA GLU A 128 10.61 4.76 17.10
C GLU A 128 9.70 4.25 15.98
N LYS A 129 8.38 4.43 16.11
CA LYS A 129 7.36 4.12 15.08
C LYS A 129 7.09 5.30 14.14
N LEU A 130 7.55 6.50 14.48
CA LEU A 130 7.31 7.72 13.71
C LEU A 130 8.11 7.68 12.40
N VAL A 131 7.42 7.93 11.29
CA VAL A 131 7.98 7.96 9.94
C VAL A 131 8.11 9.41 9.49
N TYR A 132 9.30 9.84 9.11
CA TYR A 132 9.51 11.11 8.43
C TYR A 132 9.10 10.99 6.96
N VAL A 133 8.32 11.94 6.43
CA VAL A 133 7.90 11.96 5.03
C VAL A 133 8.69 13.01 4.27
N TYR A 134 9.43 12.56 3.25
CA TYR A 134 10.20 13.40 2.34
C TYR A 134 9.55 13.36 0.94
N HIS A 135 9.21 14.54 0.39
CA HIS A 135 8.50 14.61 -0.89
C HIS A 135 9.41 14.94 -2.06
N ASN A 136 9.01 14.42 -3.22
CA ASN A 136 9.64 14.80 -4.49
C ASN A 136 9.63 16.32 -4.70
N GLY A 137 10.81 16.89 -4.98
CA GLY A 137 11.02 18.32 -5.18
C GLY A 137 11.40 19.10 -3.92
N GLU A 138 11.38 18.48 -2.75
CA GLU A 138 11.92 19.09 -1.54
C GLU A 138 13.44 19.16 -1.58
N PRO A 139 14.07 20.17 -0.92
CA PRO A 139 15.52 20.26 -0.83
C PRO A 139 16.12 19.04 -0.11
N ILE A 140 17.15 18.42 -0.70
CA ILE A 140 17.80 17.20 -0.20
C ILE A 140 18.36 17.37 1.22
N GLU A 141 18.67 18.59 1.63
CA GLU A 141 19.14 18.92 2.99
C GLU A 141 18.19 18.45 4.09
N TYR A 142 16.87 18.33 3.82
CA TYR A 142 15.93 17.83 4.81
C TYR A 142 15.98 16.31 4.95
N LEU A 143 16.30 15.59 3.88
CA LEU A 143 16.61 14.15 3.99
C LEU A 143 17.88 13.92 4.81
N HIS A 144 18.94 14.73 4.56
CA HIS A 144 20.18 14.66 5.34
C HIS A 144 19.91 14.98 6.82
N LYS A 145 19.16 16.05 7.12
CA LYS A 145 18.78 16.38 8.52
C LYS A 145 18.04 15.23 9.20
N ALA A 146 17.12 14.55 8.51
CA ALA A 146 16.40 13.43 9.06
C ALA A 146 17.34 12.27 9.41
N ILE A 147 18.30 11.96 8.53
CA ILE A 147 19.30 10.91 8.75
C ILE A 147 20.24 11.28 9.90
N GLU A 148 20.78 12.50 9.91
CA GLU A 148 21.66 13.02 10.96
C GLU A 148 20.97 13.04 12.34
N PHE A 149 19.67 13.34 12.38
CA PHE A 149 18.86 13.25 13.60
C PHE A 149 18.68 11.81 14.09
N GLY A 150 18.85 10.82 13.21
CA GLY A 150 18.73 9.39 13.53
C GLY A 150 17.38 8.77 13.19
N CYS A 151 16.62 9.39 12.26
CA CYS A 151 15.38 8.79 11.75
C CYS A 151 15.64 7.38 11.19
N LYS A 152 14.93 6.38 11.69
CA LYS A 152 15.05 4.99 11.23
C LYS A 152 13.96 4.59 10.24
N LYS A 153 12.95 5.44 10.04
CA LYS A 153 11.84 5.21 9.11
C LYS A 153 11.61 6.47 8.28
N ILE A 154 11.72 6.34 6.96
CA ILE A 154 11.51 7.43 6.01
C ILE A 154 10.52 6.98 4.95
N ALA A 155 9.57 7.83 4.61
CA ALA A 155 8.65 7.60 3.49
C ALA A 155 8.91 8.61 2.37
N LEU A 156 8.94 8.12 1.13
CA LEU A 156 9.13 8.92 -0.07
C LEU A 156 7.75 9.26 -0.68
N GLY A 157 7.37 10.53 -0.61
CA GLY A 157 6.07 11.05 -1.05
C GLY A 157 6.12 11.84 -2.37
N GLY A 158 4.94 12.31 -2.81
CA GLY A 158 4.81 13.16 -4.00
C GLY A 158 4.92 12.43 -5.36
N ILE A 159 4.91 11.09 -5.38
CA ILE A 159 5.14 10.27 -6.58
C ILE A 159 3.99 9.34 -6.98
N ALA A 160 2.92 9.25 -6.19
CA ALA A 160 1.82 8.31 -6.43
C ALA A 160 1.19 8.45 -7.84
N LYS A 161 1.05 9.68 -8.35
CA LYS A 161 0.53 9.98 -9.69
C LYS A 161 1.61 10.36 -10.71
N ALA A 162 2.88 10.28 -10.33
CA ALA A 162 3.99 10.66 -11.20
C ALA A 162 4.21 9.63 -12.32
N THR A 163 4.73 10.10 -13.45
CA THR A 163 5.15 9.21 -14.54
C THR A 163 6.44 8.47 -14.17
N THR A 164 6.73 7.36 -14.83
CA THR A 164 7.96 6.58 -14.58
C THR A 164 9.24 7.42 -14.68
N PRO A 165 9.45 8.31 -15.67
CA PRO A 165 10.63 9.17 -15.70
C PRO A 165 10.76 10.08 -14.48
N VAL A 166 9.66 10.66 -13.99
CA VAL A 166 9.66 11.51 -12.80
C VAL A 166 10.01 10.70 -11.54
N ARG A 167 9.44 9.48 -11.40
CA ARG A 167 9.78 8.59 -10.30
C ARG A 167 11.26 8.20 -10.31
N LYS A 168 11.81 7.87 -11.49
CA LYS A 168 13.24 7.56 -11.64
C LYS A 168 14.12 8.74 -11.25
N ALA A 169 13.83 9.93 -11.77
CA ALA A 169 14.60 11.14 -11.43
C ALA A 169 14.61 11.41 -9.92
N PHE A 170 13.47 11.21 -9.24
CA PHE A 170 13.37 11.35 -7.80
C PHE A 170 14.20 10.29 -7.07
N PHE A 171 14.07 9.02 -7.44
CA PHE A 171 14.82 7.94 -6.79
C PHE A 171 16.33 8.09 -7.00
N GLU A 172 16.78 8.47 -8.21
CA GLU A 172 18.19 8.79 -8.45
C GLU A 172 18.70 9.93 -7.56
N SER A 173 17.88 10.96 -7.29
CA SER A 173 18.28 12.08 -6.45
C SER A 173 18.51 11.74 -4.97
N VAL A 174 17.92 10.63 -4.48
CA VAL A 174 18.03 10.18 -3.08
C VAL A 174 18.84 8.89 -2.92
N LYS A 175 19.19 8.24 -4.04
CA LYS A 175 19.79 6.90 -4.09
C LYS A 175 21.07 6.81 -3.29
N GLU A 176 22.07 7.64 -3.63
CA GLU A 176 23.38 7.62 -2.95
C GLU A 176 23.24 7.78 -1.43
N THR A 177 22.37 8.71 -1.01
CA THR A 177 22.10 8.96 0.40
C THR A 177 21.46 7.77 1.10
N LEU A 178 20.43 7.16 0.51
CA LEU A 178 19.71 6.05 1.16
C LEU A 178 20.44 4.71 1.07
N GLU A 179 21.19 4.44 -0.01
CA GLU A 179 22.04 3.25 -0.12
C GLU A 179 23.22 3.27 0.89
N ALA A 180 23.70 4.46 1.28
CA ALA A 180 24.69 4.61 2.35
C ALA A 180 24.12 4.30 3.76
N HIS A 181 22.79 4.22 3.90
CA HIS A 181 22.09 4.02 5.17
C HIS A 181 21.10 2.83 5.12
N PRO A 182 21.58 1.59 4.93
CA PRO A 182 20.73 0.40 4.76
C PRO A 182 19.92 0.04 6.02
N GLU A 183 20.22 0.65 7.17
CA GLU A 183 19.48 0.49 8.43
C GLU A 183 18.16 1.28 8.46
N ILE A 184 17.90 2.15 7.46
CA ILE A 184 16.67 2.94 7.38
C ILE A 184 15.58 2.14 6.66
N ASP A 185 14.42 1.99 7.30
CA ASP A 185 13.21 1.42 6.67
C ASP A 185 12.58 2.45 5.73
N VAL A 186 12.78 2.27 4.42
CA VAL A 186 12.29 3.19 3.39
C VAL A 186 10.99 2.68 2.79
N HIS A 187 9.94 3.51 2.89
CA HIS A 187 8.66 3.28 2.23
C HIS A 187 8.49 4.22 1.03
N ALA A 188 7.97 3.74 -0.11
CA ALA A 188 7.64 4.59 -1.24
C ALA A 188 6.13 4.62 -1.48
N PHE A 189 5.48 5.77 -1.25
CA PHE A 189 4.03 5.92 -1.40
C PHE A 189 3.56 5.72 -2.84
N GLY A 190 2.52 4.86 -3.00
CA GLY A 190 1.93 4.54 -4.29
C GLY A 190 2.87 3.79 -5.24
N MET A 191 3.88 3.11 -4.70
CA MET A 191 4.90 2.40 -5.49
C MET A 191 4.59 0.91 -5.59
N THR A 192 4.28 0.49 -6.83
CA THR A 192 4.01 -0.92 -7.18
C THR A 192 4.66 -1.34 -8.50
N SER A 193 5.54 -0.52 -9.06
CA SER A 193 6.31 -0.87 -10.24
C SER A 193 7.42 -1.85 -9.88
N ILE A 194 7.25 -3.12 -10.27
CA ILE A 194 8.22 -4.19 -10.01
C ILE A 194 9.61 -3.83 -10.56
N ASP A 195 9.68 -3.26 -11.78
CA ASP A 195 10.95 -2.89 -12.40
C ASP A 195 11.69 -1.81 -11.59
N LEU A 196 10.96 -0.79 -11.10
CA LEU A 196 11.58 0.23 -10.26
C LEU A 196 12.02 -0.33 -8.90
N LEU A 197 11.24 -1.22 -8.30
CA LEU A 197 11.60 -1.83 -7.02
C LEU A 197 12.80 -2.78 -7.13
N LYS A 198 13.03 -3.40 -8.30
CA LYS A 198 14.25 -4.16 -8.58
C LYS A 198 15.47 -3.27 -8.81
N GLU A 199 15.26 -2.08 -9.39
CA GLU A 199 16.31 -1.10 -9.69
C GLU A 199 16.74 -0.32 -8.45
N TYR A 200 15.78 0.00 -7.55
CA TYR A 200 16.00 0.82 -6.35
C TYR A 200 15.82 0.00 -5.07
N THR A 201 16.79 -0.84 -4.78
CA THR A 201 16.74 -1.86 -3.69
C THR A 201 16.75 -1.27 -2.29
N PHE A 202 17.03 0.01 -2.13
CA PHE A 202 16.87 0.72 -0.85
C PHE A 202 15.41 0.91 -0.43
N ILE A 203 14.43 0.69 -1.34
CA ILE A 203 13.00 0.75 -1.03
C ILE A 203 12.56 -0.58 -0.42
N ASN A 204 12.21 -0.58 0.86
CA ASN A 204 11.84 -1.79 1.61
C ASN A 204 10.35 -2.10 1.54
N SER A 205 9.52 -1.07 1.27
CA SER A 205 8.07 -1.21 1.23
C SER A 205 7.38 -0.22 0.29
N GLY A 206 6.19 -0.56 -0.15
CA GLY A 206 5.33 0.31 -0.95
C GLY A 206 3.85 0.00 -0.71
N ASP A 207 2.98 0.86 -1.21
CA ASP A 207 1.54 0.69 -1.09
C ASP A 207 0.80 0.79 -2.41
N SER A 208 -0.41 0.27 -2.43
CA SER A 208 -1.30 0.39 -3.58
C SER A 208 -2.77 0.38 -3.20
N THR A 209 -3.55 1.13 -3.98
CA THR A 209 -5.00 1.02 -4.07
C THR A 209 -5.45 0.25 -5.32
N THR A 210 -4.55 -0.27 -6.13
CA THR A 210 -4.87 -0.90 -7.43
C THR A 210 -5.72 -2.17 -7.26
N TRP A 211 -5.50 -2.92 -6.18
CA TRP A 211 -6.30 -4.10 -5.82
C TRP A 211 -7.81 -3.80 -5.68
N LEU A 212 -8.17 -2.54 -5.42
CA LEU A 212 -9.55 -2.09 -5.27
C LEU A 212 -10.34 -2.04 -6.57
N TRP A 213 -9.68 -2.08 -7.72
CA TRP A 213 -10.34 -1.98 -9.01
C TRP A 213 -11.20 -3.19 -9.32
N ALA A 214 -10.87 -4.34 -8.72
CA ALA A 214 -11.66 -5.55 -8.80
C ALA A 214 -13.15 -5.33 -8.46
N LEU A 215 -13.44 -4.52 -7.43
CA LEU A 215 -14.80 -4.17 -7.07
C LEU A 215 -15.36 -3.02 -7.92
N LYS A 216 -14.58 -1.94 -8.06
CA LYS A 216 -15.06 -0.71 -8.69
C LYS A 216 -15.51 -0.90 -10.14
N PHE A 217 -14.82 -1.79 -10.86
CA PHE A 217 -15.06 -2.00 -12.29
C PHE A 217 -15.47 -3.44 -12.63
N SER A 218 -15.70 -4.29 -11.63
CA SER A 218 -15.97 -5.73 -11.80
C SER A 218 -14.89 -6.42 -12.66
N GLU A 219 -13.63 -6.06 -12.45
CA GLU A 219 -12.48 -6.58 -13.18
C GLU A 219 -11.53 -7.34 -12.28
N ALA A 220 -10.75 -8.24 -12.86
CA ALA A 220 -9.58 -8.84 -12.22
C ALA A 220 -8.36 -8.71 -13.13
N GLN A 221 -7.17 -8.73 -12.52
CA GLN A 221 -5.87 -8.67 -13.19
C GLN A 221 -5.24 -10.05 -13.19
N PHE A 222 -4.58 -10.38 -14.30
CA PHE A 222 -3.88 -11.63 -14.52
C PHE A 222 -2.54 -11.34 -15.23
N ASP A 223 -1.60 -12.25 -15.15
CA ASP A 223 -0.35 -12.14 -15.92
C ASP A 223 -0.60 -12.41 -17.41
N THR A 224 -1.49 -13.37 -17.74
CA THR A 224 -1.90 -13.69 -19.11
C THR A 224 -2.57 -12.52 -19.82
N ILE A 225 -3.44 -11.78 -19.10
CA ILE A 225 -4.14 -10.60 -19.63
C ILE A 225 -4.34 -9.57 -18.53
N PRO A 226 -3.81 -8.33 -18.69
CA PRO A 226 -3.75 -7.35 -17.62
C PRO A 226 -5.08 -6.95 -16.99
N LYS A 227 -6.22 -7.24 -17.70
CA LYS A 227 -7.54 -6.83 -17.24
C LYS A 227 -8.62 -7.68 -17.89
N VAL A 228 -9.45 -8.34 -17.08
CA VAL A 228 -10.64 -9.09 -17.51
C VAL A 228 -11.85 -8.64 -16.72
N TYR A 229 -12.99 -8.44 -17.40
CA TYR A 229 -14.28 -8.06 -16.81
C TYR A 229 -15.16 -9.27 -16.58
N PHE A 230 -15.82 -9.32 -15.40
CA PHE A 230 -16.62 -10.44 -14.92
C PHE A 230 -18.08 -10.06 -14.59
N SER A 231 -18.66 -9.04 -15.24
CA SER A 231 -20.04 -8.64 -14.97
C SER A 231 -20.85 -8.43 -16.23
N ASP A 232 -22.16 -8.73 -16.17
CA ASP A 232 -23.08 -8.53 -17.28
C ASP A 232 -23.13 -7.08 -17.82
N ALA A 233 -22.85 -6.11 -16.96
CA ALA A 233 -22.75 -4.70 -17.36
C ALA A 233 -21.58 -4.41 -18.33
N ASN A 234 -20.60 -5.33 -18.43
CA ASN A 234 -19.37 -5.17 -19.22
C ASN A 234 -19.28 -6.13 -20.41
N THR A 235 -20.35 -6.84 -20.79
CA THR A 235 -20.36 -7.87 -21.87
C THR A 235 -19.90 -7.35 -23.23
N THR A 236 -20.03 -6.04 -23.50
CA THR A 236 -19.57 -5.41 -24.74
C THR A 236 -18.08 -5.06 -24.74
N LYS A 237 -17.40 -5.18 -23.60
CA LYS A 237 -15.97 -4.90 -23.52
C LYS A 237 -15.15 -6.00 -24.20
N LYS A 238 -14.13 -5.62 -24.98
CA LYS A 238 -13.24 -6.58 -25.65
C LYS A 238 -12.64 -7.61 -24.68
N ASN A 239 -12.28 -7.16 -23.49
CA ASN A 239 -11.68 -8.00 -22.45
C ASN A 239 -12.72 -8.54 -21.45
N HIS A 240 -13.99 -8.67 -21.84
CA HIS A 240 -14.95 -9.42 -21.02
C HIS A 240 -14.61 -10.91 -21.09
N VAL A 241 -14.79 -11.66 -20.02
CA VAL A 241 -14.42 -13.07 -19.93
C VAL A 241 -15.01 -13.92 -21.07
N ASN A 242 -16.17 -13.56 -21.59
CA ASN A 242 -16.81 -14.25 -22.73
C ASN A 242 -16.32 -13.78 -24.12
N ASN A 243 -15.44 -12.78 -24.19
CA ASN A 243 -14.97 -12.17 -25.44
C ASN A 243 -13.45 -12.33 -25.66
N ILE A 244 -12.71 -12.86 -24.70
CA ILE A 244 -11.28 -13.15 -24.82
C ILE A 244 -11.07 -14.41 -25.66
N THR A 245 -9.83 -14.62 -26.15
CA THR A 245 -9.49 -15.83 -26.90
C THR A 245 -9.45 -17.07 -26.03
N ASP A 246 -9.60 -18.26 -26.61
CA ASP A 246 -9.49 -19.53 -25.87
C ASP A 246 -8.13 -19.65 -25.14
N GLU A 247 -7.02 -19.23 -25.78
CA GLU A 247 -5.69 -19.21 -25.16
C GLU A 247 -5.67 -18.31 -23.91
N GLN A 248 -6.26 -17.12 -23.99
CA GLN A 248 -6.37 -16.21 -22.87
C GLN A 248 -7.28 -16.79 -21.77
N PHE A 249 -8.38 -17.43 -22.15
CA PHE A 249 -9.30 -18.06 -21.21
C PHE A 249 -8.59 -19.19 -20.43
N PHE A 250 -7.93 -20.11 -21.11
CA PHE A 250 -7.17 -21.19 -20.45
C PHE A 250 -6.05 -20.63 -19.57
N GLY A 251 -5.35 -19.57 -20.01
CA GLY A 251 -4.32 -18.94 -19.20
C GLY A 251 -4.86 -18.38 -17.87
N ILE A 252 -6.01 -17.69 -17.89
CA ILE A 252 -6.63 -17.19 -16.64
C ILE A 252 -7.20 -18.32 -15.76
N GLU A 253 -7.71 -19.42 -16.37
CA GLU A 253 -8.11 -20.61 -15.59
C GLU A 253 -6.93 -21.19 -14.81
N ASP A 254 -5.77 -21.32 -15.43
CA ASP A 254 -4.58 -21.87 -14.77
C ASP A 254 -4.12 -20.96 -13.63
N GLU A 255 -4.12 -19.64 -13.85
CA GLU A 255 -3.78 -18.66 -12.80
C GLU A 255 -4.78 -18.71 -11.62
N LEU A 256 -6.07 -18.92 -11.89
CA LEU A 256 -7.11 -19.06 -10.87
C LEU A 256 -6.98 -20.35 -10.07
N ARG A 257 -6.78 -21.49 -10.78
CA ARG A 257 -6.62 -22.81 -10.18
C ARG A 257 -5.44 -22.88 -9.22
N GLU A 258 -4.40 -22.12 -9.49
CA GLU A 258 -3.25 -22.02 -8.57
C GLU A 258 -3.68 -21.67 -7.14
N PHE A 259 -4.74 -20.89 -6.99
CA PHE A 259 -5.29 -20.47 -5.70
C PHE A 259 -6.64 -21.11 -5.37
N GLY A 260 -7.07 -22.12 -6.12
CA GLY A 260 -8.33 -22.85 -5.88
C GLY A 260 -9.59 -22.11 -6.33
N PHE A 261 -9.46 -21.12 -7.23
CA PHE A 261 -10.59 -20.44 -7.85
C PHE A 261 -10.91 -21.01 -9.22
N GLU A 262 -12.17 -20.90 -9.61
CA GLU A 262 -12.68 -21.11 -10.96
C GLU A 262 -13.16 -19.78 -11.55
N VAL A 263 -13.31 -19.71 -12.88
CA VAL A 263 -13.78 -18.49 -13.57
C VAL A 263 -15.16 -18.05 -13.06
N GLU A 264 -16.06 -19.00 -12.82
CA GLU A 264 -17.41 -18.78 -12.30
C GLU A 264 -17.44 -18.17 -10.91
N ASP A 265 -16.42 -18.43 -10.09
CA ASP A 265 -16.30 -17.85 -8.76
C ASP A 265 -16.14 -16.34 -8.79
N LEU A 266 -15.55 -15.81 -9.87
CA LEU A 266 -15.28 -14.40 -10.05
C LEU A 266 -16.46 -13.68 -10.76
N TYR A 267 -17.43 -14.40 -11.33
CA TYR A 267 -18.48 -13.82 -12.14
C TYR A 267 -19.57 -13.12 -11.32
N GLY A 268 -20.13 -12.05 -11.88
CA GLY A 268 -21.29 -11.34 -11.34
C GLY A 268 -21.00 -10.47 -10.11
N ASN A 269 -22.08 -10.13 -9.41
CA ASN A 269 -22.06 -9.30 -8.19
C ASN A 269 -22.09 -10.18 -6.91
N GLY A 270 -22.12 -9.56 -5.75
CA GLY A 270 -22.21 -10.29 -4.48
C GLY A 270 -20.96 -11.10 -4.18
N ASP A 271 -21.06 -12.43 -4.18
CA ASP A 271 -19.92 -13.31 -3.91
C ASP A 271 -18.83 -13.21 -4.96
N GLY A 272 -19.19 -13.05 -6.24
CA GLY A 272 -18.21 -12.83 -7.31
C GLY A 272 -17.35 -11.59 -7.08
N ASN A 273 -17.94 -10.47 -6.62
CA ASN A 273 -17.16 -9.29 -6.22
C ASN A 273 -16.17 -9.59 -5.09
N ARG A 274 -16.64 -10.28 -4.04
CA ARG A 274 -15.82 -10.61 -2.87
C ARG A 274 -14.68 -11.58 -3.21
N ASN A 275 -14.98 -12.57 -4.05
CA ASN A 275 -13.97 -13.52 -4.54
C ASN A 275 -12.92 -12.81 -5.40
N ARG A 276 -13.32 -11.86 -6.28
CA ARG A 276 -12.38 -11.03 -7.04
C ARG A 276 -11.48 -10.21 -6.12
N GLU A 277 -12.01 -9.62 -5.04
CA GLU A 277 -11.19 -8.87 -4.09
C GLU A 277 -10.13 -9.76 -3.43
N VAL A 278 -10.51 -10.95 -2.96
CA VAL A 278 -9.56 -11.90 -2.36
C VAL A 278 -8.55 -12.38 -3.38
N TYR A 279 -9.00 -12.76 -4.60
CA TYR A 279 -8.10 -13.15 -5.68
C TYR A 279 -7.09 -12.04 -5.99
N GLN A 280 -7.50 -10.77 -6.08
CA GLN A 280 -6.59 -9.66 -6.33
C GLN A 280 -5.56 -9.47 -5.21
N VAL A 281 -5.93 -9.70 -3.96
CA VAL A 281 -4.98 -9.65 -2.85
C VAL A 281 -3.89 -10.72 -3.02
N VAL A 282 -4.25 -11.98 -3.30
CA VAL A 282 -3.26 -13.04 -3.48
C VAL A 282 -2.46 -12.88 -4.78
N TYR A 283 -3.09 -12.46 -5.87
CA TYR A 283 -2.42 -12.14 -7.12
C TYR A 283 -1.31 -11.09 -6.92
N TRP A 284 -1.59 -10.00 -6.21
CA TRP A 284 -0.61 -8.96 -5.95
C TRP A 284 0.52 -9.44 -5.05
N GLN A 285 0.25 -10.26 -4.02
CA GLN A 285 1.32 -10.87 -3.21
C GLN A 285 2.24 -11.74 -4.05
N LYS A 286 1.69 -12.64 -4.86
CA LYS A 286 2.47 -13.48 -5.77
C LYS A 286 3.30 -12.65 -6.74
N LYS A 287 2.70 -11.65 -7.35
CA LYS A 287 3.38 -10.76 -8.30
C LYS A 287 4.63 -10.11 -7.70
N PHE A 288 4.58 -9.76 -6.43
CA PHE A 288 5.72 -9.17 -5.72
C PHE A 288 6.83 -10.16 -5.37
N PHE A 289 6.66 -11.47 -5.57
CA PHE A 289 7.78 -12.43 -5.53
C PHE A 289 8.89 -12.04 -6.51
N ALA A 290 8.52 -11.39 -7.59
CA ALA A 290 9.47 -10.91 -8.59
C ALA A 290 10.45 -9.83 -8.08
N VAL A 291 10.19 -9.19 -6.92
CA VAL A 291 11.10 -8.18 -6.34
C VAL A 291 12.24 -8.84 -5.58
N ASN A 292 11.91 -9.62 -4.56
CA ASN A 292 12.90 -10.26 -3.67
C ASN A 292 12.46 -11.63 -3.13
N GLY A 293 11.64 -12.35 -3.93
CA GLY A 293 11.13 -13.67 -3.57
C GLY A 293 9.92 -13.65 -2.64
N GLY A 294 9.49 -14.83 -2.26
CA GLY A 294 8.34 -15.06 -1.39
C GLY A 294 8.14 -16.54 -1.14
N TYR A 295 7.08 -16.88 -0.46
CA TYR A 295 6.68 -18.25 -0.13
C TYR A 295 5.16 -18.38 -0.06
N TYR A 296 4.66 -19.61 -0.07
CA TYR A 296 3.24 -19.89 0.15
C TYR A 296 3.03 -20.57 1.51
N ILE A 297 1.85 -20.36 2.07
CA ILE A 297 1.33 -21.13 3.20
C ILE A 297 0.07 -21.85 2.71
N ASP A 298 -0.02 -23.18 2.92
CA ASP A 298 -1.18 -23.99 2.56
C ASP A 298 -2.32 -23.86 3.61
N GLU A 299 -3.41 -24.60 3.38
CA GLU A 299 -4.58 -24.61 4.26
C GLU A 299 -4.30 -25.23 5.66
N ASN A 300 -3.21 -25.98 5.82
CA ASN A 300 -2.77 -26.57 7.08
C ASN A 300 -1.83 -25.63 7.86
N GLY A 301 -1.39 -24.53 7.25
CA GLY A 301 -0.44 -23.60 7.83
C GLY A 301 1.03 -23.95 7.56
N ASP A 302 1.28 -24.92 6.67
CA ASP A 302 2.62 -25.34 6.30
C ASP A 302 3.18 -24.47 5.16
N VAL A 303 4.48 -24.17 5.21
CA VAL A 303 5.18 -23.48 4.12
C VAL A 303 5.37 -24.46 2.97
N VAL A 304 4.88 -24.07 1.78
CA VAL A 304 4.98 -24.84 0.53
C VAL A 304 5.65 -24.01 -0.57
N GLU A 305 6.25 -24.68 -1.55
CA GLU A 305 6.92 -24.03 -2.70
C GLU A 305 5.91 -23.58 -3.78
#